data_d62ec1a324ac9f657e76ba6360575541
#
_entry.id   d62ec1a324ac9f657e76ba6360575541
#
_cell.length_a   1.000
_cell.length_b   1.000
_cell.length_c   1.000
_cell.angle_alpha   90.00
_cell.angle_beta   90.00
_cell.angle_gamma   90.00
#
_symmetry.space_group_name_H-M   'P 1'
#
loop_
_entity.id
_entity.type
_entity.pdbx_description
1 polymer ?
#
loop_
_entity_poly.entity_id
_entity_poly.type
_entity_poly.pdbx_seq_one_letter_code
_entity_poly.pdbx_strand_id
1 'polypeptide(L)'
;MRRQTATSGINPAGSSRALRLDPLSLPLRFDAQDARADGGVRQIELHRERVVLRRAVQGMQMAVNVRVSDFLGVALRGLDDAQMLVLVHRDPSLNIPLAVSSDSEEITSAWQMWSEIFALPQLPEDKRCEPAVRRRRHNAIRARRPKFLVRRRAGDLLNPANLHQGEREIIARD
;
A
#
# COMPACT_ATOMS: atom_id res chain seq x y z
N MET A 1 -4.71 -10.61 -11.97
CA MET A 1 -4.47 -9.55 -10.95
C MET A 1 -3.66 -10.15 -9.82
N ARG A 2 -2.36 -9.83 -9.72
CA ARG A 2 -1.51 -10.29 -8.62
C ARG A 2 -1.94 -9.55 -7.33
N ARG A 3 -2.23 -10.32 -6.28
CA ARG A 3 -2.49 -9.76 -4.94
C ARG A 3 -1.24 -9.03 -4.47
N GLN A 4 -1.38 -7.75 -4.19
CA GLN A 4 -0.32 -6.97 -3.54
C GLN A 4 -0.22 -7.47 -2.09
N THR A 5 0.91 -8.07 -1.77
CA THR A 5 1.27 -8.38 -0.38
C THR A 5 1.67 -7.09 0.33
N ALA A 6 1.23 -6.92 1.58
CA ALA A 6 1.48 -5.70 2.37
C ALA A 6 2.97 -5.43 2.66
N THR A 7 3.84 -6.39 2.34
CA THR A 7 5.30 -6.32 2.50
C THR A 7 6.03 -5.73 1.29
N SER A 8 5.32 -5.44 0.18
CA SER A 8 5.93 -4.83 -1.00
C SER A 8 6.47 -3.43 -0.67
N GLY A 9 7.74 -3.23 -0.85
CA GLY A 9 8.43 -1.97 -0.60
C GLY A 9 9.19 -1.87 0.72
N ILE A 10 9.13 -2.89 1.56
CA ILE A 10 9.82 -2.91 2.87
C ILE A 10 11.20 -3.58 2.76
N ASN A 11 11.36 -4.57 1.89
CA ASN A 11 12.60 -5.31 1.77
C ASN A 11 13.64 -4.55 0.92
N PRO A 12 14.93 -4.58 1.31
CA PRO A 12 16.01 -4.04 0.48
C PRO A 12 16.11 -4.85 -0.83
N ALA A 13 16.47 -4.18 -1.92
CA ALA A 13 16.66 -4.83 -3.21
C ALA A 13 18.09 -5.33 -3.40
N GLY A 14 18.22 -6.57 -3.82
CA GLY A 14 19.41 -7.05 -4.58
C GLY A 14 20.66 -7.35 -3.79
N SER A 15 20.63 -7.48 -2.46
CA SER A 15 21.85 -7.83 -1.71
C SER A 15 21.54 -8.88 -0.64
N SER A 16 22.30 -9.96 -0.64
CA SER A 16 22.38 -10.89 0.49
C SER A 16 23.01 -10.25 1.74
N ARG A 17 23.48 -9.00 1.63
CA ARG A 17 24.02 -8.22 2.72
C ARG A 17 22.90 -7.47 3.42
N ALA A 18 22.84 -7.56 4.72
CA ALA A 18 21.89 -6.82 5.53
C ALA A 18 21.95 -5.31 5.20
N LEU A 19 20.81 -4.68 4.93
CA LEU A 19 20.73 -3.25 4.72
C LEU A 19 21.08 -2.57 6.04
N ARG A 20 22.09 -1.69 5.99
CA ARG A 20 22.50 -0.92 7.15
C ARG A 20 22.80 0.50 6.70
N LEU A 21 21.85 1.38 6.89
CA LEU A 21 22.00 2.78 6.56
C LEU A 21 22.50 3.53 7.79
N ASP A 22 23.51 4.38 7.58
CA ASP A 22 24.02 5.24 8.62
C ASP A 22 23.21 6.55 8.66
N PRO A 23 22.53 6.85 9.79
CA PRO A 23 21.74 8.07 9.92
C PRO A 23 22.54 9.37 9.81
N LEU A 24 23.84 9.32 10.09
CA LEU A 24 24.71 10.51 10.03
C LEU A 24 25.19 10.84 8.61
N SER A 25 25.09 9.90 7.68
CA SER A 25 25.57 10.06 6.30
C SER A 25 24.52 10.59 5.32
N LEU A 26 23.45 11.20 5.81
CA LEU A 26 22.43 11.82 4.95
C LEU A 26 23.02 12.94 4.07
N PRO A 27 22.64 13.02 2.77
CA PRO A 27 21.61 12.25 2.05
C PRO A 27 22.08 10.88 1.56
N LEU A 28 21.21 9.87 1.70
CA LEU A 28 21.47 8.50 1.29
C LEU A 28 20.69 8.12 0.03
N ARG A 29 21.32 7.33 -0.86
CA ARG A 29 20.67 6.73 -2.02
C ARG A 29 20.83 5.24 -1.99
N PHE A 30 19.70 4.53 -2.14
CA PHE A 30 19.70 3.07 -2.16
C PHE A 30 18.48 2.55 -2.90
N ASP A 31 18.50 1.27 -3.23
CA ASP A 31 17.42 0.60 -3.92
C ASP A 31 16.64 -0.30 -2.95
N ALA A 32 15.31 -0.29 -3.10
CA ALA A 32 14.41 -1.15 -2.33
C ALA A 32 13.44 -1.89 -3.26
N GLN A 33 13.00 -3.07 -2.83
CA GLN A 33 12.03 -3.86 -3.59
C GLN A 33 10.67 -3.14 -3.66
N ASP A 34 10.12 -3.06 -4.87
CA ASP A 34 8.78 -2.54 -5.12
C ASP A 34 8.06 -3.39 -6.16
N ALA A 35 7.10 -4.19 -5.73
CA ALA A 35 6.31 -5.02 -6.63
C ALA A 35 5.46 -4.24 -7.64
N ARG A 36 5.35 -2.92 -7.51
CA ARG A 36 4.65 -2.03 -8.44
C ARG A 36 5.57 -1.46 -9.52
N ALA A 37 6.89 -1.56 -9.34
CA ALA A 37 7.86 -1.10 -10.32
C ALA A 37 8.08 -2.16 -11.40
N ASP A 38 8.31 -1.72 -12.64
CA ASP A 38 8.53 -2.61 -13.79
C ASP A 38 9.73 -3.56 -13.58
N GLY A 39 10.81 -3.08 -12.97
CA GLY A 39 11.99 -3.87 -12.61
C GLY A 39 11.92 -4.49 -11.22
N GLY A 40 10.79 -4.38 -10.50
CA GLY A 40 10.68 -4.87 -9.13
C GLY A 40 11.46 -4.06 -8.09
N VAL A 41 12.07 -2.95 -8.49
CA VAL A 41 12.97 -2.12 -7.68
C VAL A 41 12.59 -0.65 -7.79
N ARG A 42 12.68 0.07 -6.69
CA ARG A 42 12.57 1.52 -6.64
C ARG A 42 13.82 2.13 -6.04
N GLN A 43 14.24 3.26 -6.57
CA GLN A 43 15.32 4.05 -6.02
C GLN A 43 14.79 5.00 -4.95
N ILE A 44 15.46 5.06 -3.81
CA ILE A 44 15.12 5.92 -2.68
C ILE A 44 16.27 6.89 -2.45
N GLU A 45 15.95 8.17 -2.40
CA GLU A 45 16.86 9.22 -1.90
C GLU A 45 16.31 9.72 -0.57
N LEU A 46 17.02 9.44 0.51
CA LEU A 46 16.65 9.79 1.87
C LEU A 46 17.41 11.05 2.30
N HIS A 47 16.70 12.14 2.50
CA HIS A 47 17.20 13.37 3.06
C HIS A 47 16.62 13.59 4.46
N ARG A 48 17.18 14.52 5.22
CA ARG A 48 16.72 14.84 6.58
C ARG A 48 15.27 15.32 6.64
N GLU A 49 14.81 16.08 5.63
CA GLU A 49 13.48 16.70 5.62
C GLU A 49 12.52 16.09 4.62
N ARG A 50 13.04 15.34 3.63
CA ARG A 50 12.25 14.77 2.54
C ARG A 50 12.79 13.43 2.07
N VAL A 51 11.92 12.65 1.49
CA VAL A 51 12.25 11.40 0.81
C VAL A 51 11.80 11.49 -0.62
N VAL A 52 12.68 11.15 -1.56
CA VAL A 52 12.34 11.05 -2.98
C VAL A 52 12.36 9.59 -3.39
N LEU A 53 11.22 9.10 -3.86
CA LEU A 53 11.04 7.73 -4.35
C LEU A 53 10.93 7.78 -5.86
N ARG A 54 11.80 7.09 -6.57
CA ARG A 54 11.77 6.98 -8.03
C ARG A 54 11.50 5.54 -8.44
N ARG A 55 10.57 5.34 -9.35
CA ARG A 55 10.26 4.03 -9.94
C ARG A 55 9.77 4.17 -11.36
N ALA A 56 9.94 3.13 -12.15
CA ALA A 56 9.31 3.00 -13.46
C ALA A 56 8.03 2.17 -13.33
N VAL A 57 6.93 2.62 -13.92
CA VAL A 57 5.66 1.90 -13.96
C VAL A 57 5.12 1.98 -15.39
N GLN A 58 4.98 0.83 -16.05
CA GLN A 58 4.56 0.75 -17.47
C GLN A 58 5.41 1.63 -18.40
N GLY A 59 6.73 1.61 -18.20
CA GLY A 59 7.69 2.41 -18.95
C GLY A 59 7.75 3.89 -18.58
N MET A 60 6.87 4.38 -17.72
CA MET A 60 6.89 5.76 -17.26
C MET A 60 7.73 5.94 -16.00
N GLN A 61 8.63 6.93 -16.02
CA GLN A 61 9.39 7.31 -14.84
C GLN A 61 8.52 8.15 -13.90
N MET A 62 8.35 7.66 -12.67
CA MET A 62 7.58 8.35 -11.64
C MET A 62 8.50 8.74 -10.49
N ALA A 63 8.36 9.98 -10.02
CA ALA A 63 9.03 10.46 -8.82
C ALA A 63 7.98 10.96 -7.82
N VAL A 64 8.04 10.44 -6.59
CA VAL A 64 7.19 10.85 -5.48
C VAL A 64 8.08 11.51 -4.44
N ASN A 65 7.76 12.75 -4.09
CA ASN A 65 8.46 13.49 -3.04
C ASN A 65 7.56 13.57 -1.81
N VAL A 66 8.02 13.02 -0.69
CA VAL A 66 7.29 12.94 0.57
C VAL A 66 8.09 13.67 1.65
N ARG A 67 7.45 14.50 2.45
CA ARG A 67 8.11 15.12 3.61
C ARG A 67 8.30 14.10 4.72
N VAL A 68 9.38 14.18 5.45
CA VAL A 68 9.62 13.30 6.61
C VAL A 68 8.52 13.46 7.67
N SER A 69 7.96 14.66 7.83
CA SER A 69 6.83 14.93 8.73
C SER A 69 5.53 14.18 8.36
N ASP A 70 5.39 13.68 7.14
CA ASP A 70 4.21 12.94 6.71
C ASP A 70 4.28 11.46 7.09
N PHE A 71 5.44 11.01 7.56
CA PHE A 71 5.61 9.67 8.11
C PHE A 71 5.08 9.61 9.55
N LEU A 72 4.55 8.45 9.90
CA LEU A 72 3.95 8.21 11.23
C LEU A 72 5.00 8.03 12.32
N GLY A 73 6.17 7.50 11.95
CA GLY A 73 7.25 7.20 12.88
C GLY A 73 8.17 6.12 12.36
N VAL A 74 9.10 5.72 13.22
CA VAL A 74 10.04 4.63 12.97
C VAL A 74 9.60 3.41 13.75
N ALA A 75 9.36 2.28 13.07
CA ALA A 75 8.90 1.04 13.67
C ALA A 75 9.95 -0.06 13.58
N LEU A 76 10.02 -0.85 14.63
CA LEU A 76 10.76 -2.11 14.64
C LEU A 76 9.82 -3.24 14.17
N ARG A 77 10.28 -4.10 13.26
CA ARG A 77 9.51 -5.27 12.77
C ARG A 77 10.34 -6.52 12.85
N GLY A 78 9.77 -7.58 13.43
CA GLY A 78 10.36 -8.90 13.42
C GLY A 78 10.37 -9.50 11.99
N LEU A 79 11.50 -10.04 11.60
CA LEU A 79 11.71 -10.77 10.35
C LEU A 79 12.35 -12.10 10.74
N ASP A 80 11.64 -13.20 10.65
CA ASP A 80 12.05 -14.56 11.03
C ASP A 80 13.20 -14.64 12.07
N ASP A 81 14.47 -14.53 11.64
CA ASP A 81 15.68 -14.57 12.48
C ASP A 81 16.35 -13.20 12.67
N ALA A 82 15.74 -12.11 12.22
CA ALA A 82 16.30 -10.76 12.29
C ALA A 82 15.23 -9.74 12.64
N GLN A 83 15.67 -8.53 12.98
CA GLN A 83 14.80 -7.38 13.16
C GLN A 83 15.07 -6.34 12.07
N MET A 84 14.02 -5.70 11.61
CA MET A 84 14.08 -4.68 10.57
C MET A 84 13.51 -3.37 11.08
N LEU A 85 14.25 -2.30 10.87
CA LEU A 85 13.83 -0.94 11.14
C LEU A 85 13.17 -0.34 9.90
N VAL A 86 11.98 0.20 10.05
CA VAL A 86 11.17 0.73 8.94
C VAL A 86 10.64 2.11 9.27
N LEU A 87 10.82 3.05 8.36
CA LEU A 87 10.14 4.33 8.38
C LEU A 87 8.71 4.13 7.83
N VAL A 88 7.70 4.33 8.68
CA VAL A 88 6.31 3.97 8.41
C VAL A 88 5.51 5.16 7.92
N HIS A 89 4.82 4.98 6.81
CA HIS A 89 3.89 5.94 6.23
C HIS A 89 2.45 5.40 6.27
N ARG A 90 1.45 6.29 6.16
CA ARG A 90 0.02 5.90 6.06
C ARG A 90 -0.27 4.98 4.88
N ASP A 91 0.38 5.22 3.75
CA ASP A 91 0.38 4.30 2.61
C ASP A 91 1.53 3.29 2.78
N PRO A 92 1.24 2.00 2.98
CA PRO A 92 2.28 0.96 3.14
C PRO A 92 3.25 0.86 1.96
N SER A 93 2.84 1.34 0.78
CA SER A 93 3.71 1.34 -0.41
C SER A 93 4.86 2.36 -0.33
N LEU A 94 4.76 3.32 0.58
CA LEU A 94 5.77 4.36 0.82
C LEU A 94 6.67 4.05 2.03
N ASN A 95 6.46 2.93 2.70
CA ASN A 95 7.32 2.49 3.80
C ASN A 95 8.76 2.26 3.32
N ILE A 96 9.74 2.66 4.13
CA ILE A 96 11.15 2.64 3.76
C ILE A 96 11.93 1.79 4.75
N PRO A 97 12.66 0.76 4.28
CA PRO A 97 13.57 0.00 5.14
C PRO A 97 14.80 0.85 5.47
N LEU A 98 15.20 0.91 6.73
CA LEU A 98 16.36 1.68 7.19
C LEU A 98 17.53 0.79 7.58
N ALA A 99 17.25 -0.28 8.33
CA ALA A 99 18.26 -1.22 8.76
C ALA A 99 17.67 -2.61 8.97
N VAL A 100 18.50 -3.63 8.81
CA VAL A 100 18.18 -5.03 9.13
C VAL A 100 19.36 -5.59 9.90
N SER A 101 19.13 -6.11 11.11
CA SER A 101 20.14 -6.76 11.93
C SER A 101 19.54 -7.91 12.70
N SER A 102 20.35 -8.95 12.98
CA SER A 102 20.03 -10.01 13.92
C SER A 102 20.37 -9.63 15.37
N ASP A 103 21.15 -8.56 15.54
CA ASP A 103 21.53 -8.06 16.85
C ASP A 103 20.50 -7.06 17.37
N SER A 104 19.88 -7.40 18.50
CA SER A 104 18.84 -6.61 19.15
C SER A 104 19.36 -5.28 19.73
N GLU A 105 20.60 -5.27 20.26
CA GLU A 105 21.16 -4.05 20.85
C GLU A 105 21.49 -3.02 19.76
N GLU A 106 22.08 -3.50 18.68
CA GLU A 106 22.42 -2.68 17.54
C GLU A 106 21.19 -2.03 16.88
N ILE A 107 20.14 -2.83 16.66
CA ILE A 107 18.92 -2.31 16.01
C ILE A 107 18.19 -1.32 16.93
N THR A 108 18.24 -1.52 18.23
CA THR A 108 17.63 -0.60 19.20
C THR A 108 18.37 0.74 19.25
N SER A 109 19.68 0.72 19.21
CA SER A 109 20.49 1.95 19.14
C SER A 109 20.25 2.71 17.83
N ALA A 110 20.19 1.99 16.69
CA ALA A 110 19.84 2.57 15.40
C ALA A 110 18.43 3.19 15.41
N TRP A 111 17.47 2.53 16.08
CA TRP A 111 16.10 3.01 16.19
C TRP A 111 16.02 4.36 16.91
N GLN A 112 16.74 4.51 18.01
CA GLN A 112 16.84 5.79 18.74
C GLN A 112 17.45 6.88 17.85
N MET A 113 18.58 6.60 17.21
CA MET A 113 19.25 7.57 16.34
C MET A 113 18.36 8.05 15.17
N TRP A 114 17.68 7.13 14.49
CA TRP A 114 16.77 7.49 13.40
C TRP A 114 15.57 8.31 13.87
N SER A 115 15.02 7.96 15.04
CA SER A 115 13.92 8.70 15.65
C SER A 115 14.31 10.14 15.99
N GLU A 116 15.52 10.35 16.53
CA GLU A 116 16.05 11.66 16.87
C GLU A 116 16.34 12.51 15.60
N ILE A 117 16.99 11.92 14.59
CA ILE A 117 17.37 12.65 13.37
C ILE A 117 16.14 13.12 12.58
N PHE A 118 15.11 12.31 12.52
CA PHE A 118 13.86 12.65 11.84
C PHE A 118 12.86 13.39 12.73
N ALA A 119 13.12 13.50 14.02
CA ALA A 119 12.19 14.04 15.01
C ALA A 119 10.81 13.34 14.94
N LEU A 120 10.82 12.01 14.75
CA LEU A 120 9.64 11.18 14.63
C LEU A 120 9.50 10.23 15.82
N PRO A 121 8.26 9.88 16.21
CA PRO A 121 8.05 8.96 17.32
C PRO A 121 8.53 7.55 16.99
N GLN A 122 8.98 6.86 18.01
CA GLN A 122 9.19 5.43 17.98
C GLN A 122 7.84 4.72 18.05
N LEU A 123 7.55 3.90 17.05
CA LEU A 123 6.31 3.14 17.01
C LEU A 123 6.55 1.76 17.64
N PRO A 124 5.64 1.27 18.50
CA PRO A 124 5.79 -0.06 19.08
C PRO A 124 5.86 -1.10 17.97
N GLU A 125 6.53 -2.21 18.28
CA GLU A 125 6.61 -3.35 17.37
C GLU A 125 5.20 -3.77 16.95
N ASP A 126 4.86 -3.60 15.70
CA ASP A 126 3.65 -4.19 15.13
C ASP A 126 3.86 -5.70 15.14
N LYS A 127 3.37 -6.35 16.20
CA LYS A 127 3.11 -7.80 16.16
C LYS A 127 2.26 -7.98 14.91
N ARG A 128 2.84 -8.61 13.86
CA ARG A 128 2.23 -8.84 12.54
C ARG A 128 0.73 -8.59 12.61
N CYS A 129 0.29 -7.41 12.26
CA CYS A 129 -1.12 -7.18 12.04
C CYS A 129 -1.44 -8.10 10.88
N GLU A 130 -1.95 -9.30 11.19
CA GLU A 130 -2.50 -10.18 10.16
C GLU A 130 -3.38 -9.29 9.32
N PRO A 131 -3.15 -9.22 8.01
CA PRO A 131 -3.94 -8.33 7.16
C PRO A 131 -5.38 -8.66 7.48
N ALA A 132 -6.07 -7.72 8.14
CA ALA A 132 -7.46 -7.92 8.54
C ALA A 132 -8.13 -8.49 7.31
N VAL A 133 -8.56 -9.76 7.40
CA VAL A 133 -9.13 -10.49 6.27
C VAL A 133 -10.23 -9.58 5.78
N ARG A 134 -9.96 -8.85 4.72
CA ARG A 134 -10.94 -7.97 4.09
C ARG A 134 -12.08 -8.90 3.73
N ARG A 135 -13.03 -9.05 4.67
CA ARG A 135 -14.28 -9.74 4.41
C ARG A 135 -14.75 -9.18 3.09
N ARG A 136 -14.65 -10.04 2.06
CA ARG A 136 -14.97 -9.67 0.69
C ARG A 136 -16.33 -8.99 0.73
N ARG A 137 -16.38 -7.69 0.47
CA ARG A 137 -17.59 -6.87 0.38
C ARG A 137 -18.48 -7.30 -0.81
N HIS A 138 -18.34 -8.54 -1.29
CA HIS A 138 -19.19 -9.07 -2.35
C HIS A 138 -20.67 -8.97 -2.01
N ASN A 139 -21.03 -9.14 -0.74
CA ASN A 139 -22.42 -9.00 -0.31
C ASN A 139 -22.87 -7.55 -0.27
N ALA A 140 -22.00 -6.61 0.08
CA ALA A 140 -22.34 -5.19 0.12
C ALA A 140 -22.58 -4.59 -1.27
N ILE A 141 -21.84 -5.07 -2.28
CA ILE A 141 -22.04 -4.64 -3.67
C ILE A 141 -23.34 -5.26 -4.23
N ARG A 142 -23.65 -6.50 -3.87
CA ARG A 142 -24.88 -7.19 -4.28
C ARG A 142 -26.13 -6.50 -3.71
N ALA A 143 -26.05 -6.03 -2.46
CA ALA A 143 -27.15 -5.26 -1.82
C ALA A 143 -27.29 -3.82 -2.37
N ARG A 144 -26.23 -3.27 -2.98
CA ARG A 144 -26.23 -1.92 -3.56
C ARG A 144 -26.54 -1.87 -5.05
N ARG A 145 -26.78 -3.01 -5.70
CA ARG A 145 -27.20 -2.99 -7.11
C ARG A 145 -28.55 -2.30 -7.21
N PRO A 146 -28.69 -1.31 -8.07
CA PRO A 146 -29.98 -0.68 -8.35
C PRO A 146 -31.03 -1.74 -8.65
N LYS A 147 -32.24 -1.61 -8.10
CA LYS A 147 -33.31 -2.60 -8.24
C LYS A 147 -33.62 -2.99 -9.70
N PHE A 148 -33.42 -2.07 -10.63
CA PHE A 148 -33.63 -2.31 -12.07
C PHE A 148 -32.59 -3.27 -12.69
N LEU A 149 -31.38 -3.40 -12.10
CA LEU A 149 -30.37 -4.35 -12.53
C LEU A 149 -30.53 -5.75 -11.91
N VAL A 150 -31.36 -5.86 -10.86
CA VAL A 150 -31.56 -7.11 -10.13
C VAL A 150 -32.74 -7.93 -10.68
N ARG A 151 -33.65 -7.29 -11.40
CA ARG A 151 -34.86 -7.94 -11.93
C ARG A 151 -35.20 -7.44 -13.33
N ARG A 152 -34.61 -8.03 -14.35
CA ARG A 152 -35.34 -8.26 -15.58
C ARG A 152 -36.11 -9.56 -15.38
N ARG A 153 -37.31 -9.49 -14.91
CA ARG A 153 -38.25 -10.59 -15.10
C ARG A 153 -38.58 -10.61 -16.58
N ALA A 154 -38.33 -11.73 -17.26
CA ALA A 154 -39.04 -12.03 -18.49
C ALA A 154 -40.52 -11.79 -18.20
N GLY A 155 -41.19 -10.99 -19.03
CA GLY A 155 -42.60 -10.72 -18.84
C GLY A 155 -43.35 -12.01 -18.61
N ASP A 156 -44.19 -12.05 -17.60
CA ASP A 156 -45.04 -13.19 -17.33
C ASP A 156 -46.16 -13.16 -18.35
N LEU A 157 -46.01 -14.03 -19.37
CA LEU A 157 -46.97 -14.15 -20.48
C LEU A 157 -48.34 -14.69 -20.02
N LEU A 158 -48.45 -15.07 -18.73
CA LEU A 158 -49.65 -15.75 -18.20
C LEU A 158 -50.54 -14.83 -17.35
N ASN A 159 -50.15 -13.53 -17.13
CA ASN A 159 -50.95 -12.64 -16.31
C ASN A 159 -51.57 -11.51 -17.15
N PRO A 160 -52.79 -11.64 -17.67
CA PRO A 160 -53.41 -10.63 -18.50
C PRO A 160 -53.76 -9.34 -17.75
N ALA A 161 -53.59 -9.29 -16.41
CA ALA A 161 -53.79 -8.13 -15.58
C ALA A 161 -52.73 -7.01 -15.72
N ASN A 162 -51.64 -7.27 -16.40
CA ASN A 162 -50.56 -6.29 -16.66
C ASN A 162 -50.61 -5.70 -18.09
N LEU A 163 -51.72 -5.79 -18.78
CA LEU A 163 -51.93 -4.98 -19.96
C LEU A 163 -52.11 -3.54 -19.57
N HIS A 164 -51.13 -2.71 -19.95
CA HIS A 164 -51.17 -1.27 -19.78
C HIS A 164 -52.28 -0.67 -20.65
N GLN A 165 -53.50 -0.80 -20.21
CA GLN A 165 -54.68 -0.21 -20.87
C GLN A 165 -54.61 1.30 -20.65
N GLY A 166 -54.29 2.04 -21.69
CA GLY A 166 -54.32 3.49 -21.66
C GLY A 166 -52.91 4.18 -21.72
N GLU A 167 -51.84 3.44 -21.83
CA GLU A 167 -50.55 4.07 -22.16
C GLU A 167 -50.51 4.53 -23.61
N ARG A 168 -50.19 5.81 -23.82
CA ARG A 168 -49.93 6.37 -25.14
C ARG A 168 -48.70 5.68 -25.75
N GLU A 169 -48.84 5.15 -26.93
CA GLU A 169 -47.68 4.66 -27.69
C GLU A 169 -46.66 5.79 -27.86
N ILE A 170 -45.44 5.55 -27.42
CA ILE A 170 -44.31 6.51 -27.49
C ILE A 170 -43.75 6.59 -28.93
N ILE A 171 -44.13 5.63 -29.78
CA ILE A 171 -43.69 5.58 -31.18
C ILE A 171 -44.73 6.30 -32.05
N ALA A 172 -44.37 7.49 -32.53
CA ALA A 172 -45.16 8.14 -33.59
C ALA A 172 -45.10 7.26 -34.86
N ARG A 173 -46.25 6.79 -35.33
CA ARG A 173 -46.37 6.24 -36.69
C ARG A 173 -46.36 7.40 -37.66
N ASP A 174 -45.40 7.39 -38.59
CA ASP A 174 -45.43 8.24 -39.81
C ASP A 174 -46.62 7.86 -40.68
#